data_55c2764003b4a3921136f9c8cd6c4ab4
#
_entry.id   55c2764003b4a3921136f9c8cd6c4ab4
#
_cell.length_a   1.000
_cell.length_b   1.000
_cell.length_c   1.000
_cell.angle_alpha   90.00
_cell.angle_beta   90.00
_cell.angle_gamma   90.00
#
_symmetry.space_group_name_H-M   'P 1'
#
loop_
_entity.id
_entity.type
_entity.pdbx_description
1 polymer ?
#
loop_
_entity_poly.entity_id
_entity_poly.type
_entity_poly.pdbx_seq_one_letter_code
_entity_poly.pdbx_strand_id
1 'polypeptide(L)' 'MLKVIEVLAESDKSWEDAASHAVTQAAKSVHGIKSIYIKDMEAKVENNKIIKYRINANISFLLD' A
#
# COMPACT_ATOMS: atom_id res chain seq x y z
N MET A 1 21.44 -0.23 -5.38
CA MET A 1 21.09 -0.20 -3.95
C MET A 1 19.57 -0.33 -3.81
N LEU A 2 19.16 -1.14 -2.88
CA LEU A 2 17.73 -1.32 -2.60
C LEU A 2 17.32 -0.37 -1.46
N LYS A 3 16.22 0.34 -1.67
CA LYS A 3 15.70 1.27 -0.68
C LYS A 3 14.26 0.91 -0.36
N VAL A 4 13.84 1.22 0.87
CA VAL A 4 12.50 0.91 1.34
C VAL A 4 11.83 2.18 1.85
N ILE A 5 10.57 2.38 1.46
CA ILE A 5 9.75 3.46 2.01
C ILE A 5 8.48 2.87 2.61
N GLU A 6 7.99 3.49 3.67
CA GLU A 6 6.74 3.09 4.30
C GLU A 6 5.61 3.91 3.73
N VAL A 7 4.50 3.24 3.40
CA VAL A 7 3.32 3.90 2.83
C VAL A 7 2.06 3.42 3.53
N LEU A 8 1.08 4.31 3.60
CA LEU A 8 -0.26 4.01 4.08
C LEU A 8 -1.21 4.16 2.91
N ALA A 9 -2.09 3.20 2.71
CA ALA A 9 -3.03 3.25 1.61
C ALA A 9 -4.39 2.72 2.03
N GLU A 10 -5.42 3.17 1.34
CA GLU A 10 -6.80 2.79 1.60
C GLU A 10 -7.52 2.46 0.32
N SER A 11 -8.56 1.65 0.45
CA SER A 11 -9.48 1.35 -0.65
C SER A 11 -10.86 1.05 -0.06
N ASP A 12 -11.89 1.34 -0.79
CA ASP A 12 -13.24 0.95 -0.41
C ASP A 12 -13.62 -0.42 -1.00
N LYS A 13 -12.68 -1.08 -1.69
CA LYS A 13 -12.92 -2.34 -2.38
C LYS A 13 -12.26 -3.54 -1.72
N SER A 14 -10.96 -3.44 -1.45
CA SER A 14 -10.20 -4.56 -0.89
C SER A 14 -8.82 -4.12 -0.46
N TRP A 15 -8.13 -4.99 0.31
CA TRP A 15 -6.72 -4.76 0.67
C TRP A 15 -5.82 -4.86 -0.56
N GLU A 16 -6.16 -5.76 -1.49
CA GLU A 16 -5.39 -5.87 -2.74
C GLU A 16 -5.47 -4.58 -3.54
N ASP A 17 -6.67 -4.00 -3.60
CA ASP A 17 -6.84 -2.74 -4.30
C ASP A 17 -6.08 -1.61 -3.60
N ALA A 18 -6.05 -1.61 -2.26
CA ALA A 18 -5.26 -0.64 -1.51
C ALA A 18 -3.77 -0.79 -1.83
N ALA A 19 -3.27 -2.02 -1.92
CA ALA A 19 -1.88 -2.28 -2.27
C ALA A 19 -1.57 -1.78 -3.69
N SER A 20 -2.47 -2.02 -4.62
CA SER A 20 -2.32 -1.56 -6.00
C SER A 20 -2.25 -0.03 -6.05
N HIS A 21 -3.11 0.65 -5.29
CA HIS A 21 -3.09 2.11 -5.19
C HIS A 21 -1.76 2.61 -4.64
N ALA A 22 -1.23 1.91 -3.62
CA ALA A 22 0.04 2.28 -3.01
C ALA A 22 1.17 2.24 -4.03
N VAL A 23 1.23 1.17 -4.83
CA VAL A 23 2.26 1.03 -5.86
C VAL A 23 2.10 2.12 -6.92
N THR A 24 0.88 2.35 -7.38
CA THR A 24 0.61 3.38 -8.39
C THR A 24 1.03 4.77 -7.91
N GLN A 25 0.73 5.11 -6.66
CA GLN A 25 1.12 6.41 -6.10
C GLN A 25 2.63 6.52 -5.94
N ALA A 26 3.27 5.47 -5.44
CA ALA A 26 4.71 5.47 -5.26
C ALA A 26 5.44 5.59 -6.60
N ALA A 27 4.89 4.97 -7.64
CA ALA A 27 5.49 4.99 -8.98
C ALA A 27 5.56 6.40 -9.58
N LYS A 28 4.79 7.34 -9.04
CA LYS A 28 4.86 8.74 -9.48
C LYS A 28 6.13 9.43 -8.99
N SER A 29 6.72 8.95 -7.91
CA SER A 29 7.87 9.57 -7.27
C SER A 29 9.14 8.75 -7.36
N VAL A 30 9.05 7.42 -7.46
CA VAL A 30 10.21 6.55 -7.47
C VAL A 30 10.14 5.60 -8.65
N HIS A 31 11.32 5.16 -9.11
CA HIS A 31 11.45 4.22 -10.23
C HIS A 31 11.98 2.88 -9.71
N GLY A 32 11.77 1.85 -10.50
CA GLY A 32 12.36 0.56 -10.18
C GLY A 32 11.75 -0.13 -8.97
N ILE A 33 10.44 0.05 -8.76
CA ILE A 33 9.75 -0.63 -7.67
C ILE A 33 9.85 -2.14 -7.87
N LYS A 34 10.26 -2.86 -6.83
CA LYS A 34 10.49 -4.29 -6.89
C LYS A 34 9.48 -5.10 -6.10
N SER A 35 9.02 -4.60 -4.95
CA SER A 35 8.08 -5.34 -4.12
C SER A 35 7.31 -4.43 -3.21
N ILE A 36 6.20 -4.94 -2.71
CA ILE A 36 5.45 -4.32 -1.64
C ILE A 36 5.24 -5.38 -0.56
N TYR A 37 5.61 -5.05 0.67
CA TYR A 37 5.43 -5.91 1.83
C TYR A 37 4.35 -5.29 2.70
N ILE A 38 3.27 -6.01 2.93
CA ILE A 38 2.16 -5.50 3.73
C ILE A 38 2.42 -5.89 5.19
N LYS A 39 2.65 -4.87 6.02
CA LYS A 39 2.92 -5.06 7.44
C LYS A 39 1.64 -5.27 8.23
N ASP A 40 0.65 -4.43 7.98
CA ASP A 40 -0.59 -4.45 8.73
C ASP A 40 -1.76 -4.27 7.79
N MET A 41 -2.85 -4.94 8.14
CA MET A 41 -4.12 -4.83 7.43
C MET A 41 -5.18 -4.48 8.47
N GLU A 42 -6.01 -3.50 8.14
CA GLU A 42 -7.10 -3.14 9.03
C GLU A 42 -8.31 -2.72 8.19
N ALA A 43 -9.46 -2.75 8.80
CA ALA A 43 -10.69 -2.34 8.13
C ALA A 43 -11.48 -1.43 9.05
N LYS A 44 -12.08 -0.41 8.46
CA LYS A 44 -13.00 0.47 9.16
C LYS A 44 -14.41 -0.11 9.07
N VAL A 45 -15.10 -0.17 10.19
CA VAL A 45 -16.43 -0.76 10.28
C VAL A 45 -17.43 0.30 10.70
N GLU A 46 -18.55 0.38 9.99
CA GLU A 46 -19.70 1.21 10.38
C GLU A 46 -20.96 0.40 10.16
N ASN A 47 -21.86 0.46 11.14
CA ASN A 47 -23.14 -0.27 11.09
C ASN A 47 -22.94 -1.74 10.79
N ASN A 48 -21.92 -2.35 11.42
CA ASN A 48 -21.58 -3.77 11.29
C ASN A 48 -21.15 -4.17 9.87
N LYS A 49 -20.69 -3.21 9.08
CA LYS A 49 -20.20 -3.48 7.73
C LYS A 49 -18.83 -2.86 7.54
N ILE A 50 -17.98 -3.57 6.83
CA ILE A 50 -16.66 -3.03 6.45
C ILE A 50 -16.89 -2.01 5.35
N ILE A 51 -16.43 -0.78 5.59
CA ILE A 51 -16.61 0.31 4.63
C ILE A 51 -15.29 0.75 4.00
N LYS A 52 -14.16 0.42 4.60
CA LYS A 52 -12.85 0.82 4.10
C LYS A 52 -11.80 -0.19 4.52
N TYR A 53 -10.85 -0.42 3.61
CA TYR A 53 -9.72 -1.33 3.82
C TYR A 53 -8.45 -0.50 3.84
N ARG A 54 -7.62 -0.69 4.86
CA ARG A 54 -6.37 0.06 5.03
C ARG A 54 -5.20 -0.88 5.13
N ILE A 55 -4.07 -0.46 4.58
CA ILE A 55 -2.81 -1.18 4.75
C ILE A 55 -1.72 -0.23 5.17
N ASN A 56 -0.77 -0.80 5.93
CA ASN A 56 0.52 -0.19 6.20
C ASN A 56 1.54 -1.09 5.53
N ALA A 57 2.29 -0.55 4.58
CA ALA A 57 3.15 -1.37 3.74
C ALA A 57 4.51 -0.74 3.54
N ASN A 58 5.48 -1.59 3.21
CA ASN A 58 6.83 -1.17 2.81
C ASN A 58 7.00 -1.46 1.34
N ILE A 59 7.39 -0.45 0.58
CA ILE A 59 7.69 -0.60 -0.85
C ILE A 59 9.20 -0.56 -1.00
N SER A 60 9.75 -1.57 -1.69
CA SER A 60 11.17 -1.58 -2.01
C SER A 60 11.38 -1.23 -3.46
N PHE A 61 12.44 -0.46 -3.73
CA PHE A 61 12.76 -0.05 -5.09
C PHE A 61 14.27 0.08 -5.24
N LEU A 62 14.73 0.03 -6.49
CA LEU A 62 16.15 0.19 -6.79
C LEU A 62 16.48 1.66 -6.94
N LEU A 63 17.51 2.07 -6.23
CA LEU A 63 18.06 3.41 -6.32
C LEU A 63 19.36 3.33 -7.12
N ASP A 64 19.43 4.07 -8.19
CA ASP A 64 20.60 4.11 -9.05
C ASP A 64 21.71 4.98 -8.47
#